data_12af632f13b2bc8c77fcb4c07a8c2f88
#
_entry.id   12af632f13b2bc8c77fcb4c07a8c2f88
#
_cell.length_a   1.000
_cell.length_b   1.000
_cell.length_c   1.000
_cell.angle_alpha   90.00
_cell.angle_beta   90.00
_cell.angle_gamma   90.00
#
_symmetry.space_group_name_H-M   'P 1'
#
loop_
_entity.id
_entity.type
_entity.pdbx_description
1 polymer ?
#
loop_
_entity_poly.entity_id
_entity_poly.type
_entity_poly.pdbx_seq_one_letter_code
_entity_poly.pdbx_strand_id
1 'polypeptide(L)'
;MEQIKGAPKGTMAPVSARGITRKRFLGGLIGGLAGTGLLAACGPESAPASSGGASPAQSGDTIKVGILHSLSGTMAISETSVRDATLLAIEEINKAGGVLKKKLVPVIEDGASDWPTFAEKSKKLIQNDKVACVFGCWTSASRKAVLPVFESLKGMLWYPVQYEGLEASPNIFYTGAAPNQQIVPAVEYLIKEGRKRMFLLGSDYVFPRTANEIIKLQLNAQGGSLASEEYTPLGHTDYSTVVTKILAAKPDVVFSTLNGDSNVAFFKQFKDAGNTPDKIQTLSVSVAEEEVRGIGAANMVGHLASWNYFQTTDTPANKKFVDAYKAKFGSNRVTDDPIEAGYFGVYLWAKAVEKAGSTDLAKVKAAAKGIEFAAPGGTVKIHGTNQHVSKTVRIGKVRADGLFDEVWNSGKPVEPDPFLESYSWAASLKKK
;
A
#
# COMPACT_ATOMS: atom_id res chain seq x y z
N MET A 1 10.77 5.45 64.30
CA MET A 1 10.74 4.17 65.00
C MET A 1 9.60 3.41 64.33
N GLU A 2 9.85 2.47 63.43
CA GLU A 2 10.43 1.15 63.64
C GLU A 2 10.90 0.61 62.26
N GLN A 3 12.06 -0.01 62.24
CA GLN A 3 12.65 -0.68 61.10
C GLN A 3 12.12 -2.12 61.01
N ILE A 4 11.88 -2.62 59.79
CA ILE A 4 11.89 -4.05 59.50
C ILE A 4 12.73 -4.33 58.25
N LYS A 5 13.80 -5.04 58.46
CA LYS A 5 14.67 -5.86 57.62
C LYS A 5 13.82 -6.85 56.78
N GLY A 6 14.14 -7.30 55.57
CA GLY A 6 15.36 -7.62 54.90
C GLY A 6 14.99 -8.69 53.88
N ALA A 7 15.38 -8.54 52.60
CA ALA A 7 15.16 -9.51 51.52
C ALA A 7 16.40 -10.42 51.33
N PRO A 8 16.28 -11.68 50.92
CA PRO A 8 17.44 -12.51 50.56
C PRO A 8 17.76 -12.39 49.04
N LYS A 9 19.03 -12.25 48.74
CA LYS A 9 19.62 -12.34 47.42
C LYS A 9 19.68 -13.80 46.96
N GLY A 10 19.00 -14.10 45.86
CA GLY A 10 19.17 -15.37 45.14
C GLY A 10 20.22 -15.22 44.05
N THR A 11 21.33 -15.92 44.17
CA THR A 11 22.41 -16.08 43.21
C THR A 11 21.99 -16.97 42.04
N MET A 12 22.05 -16.47 40.83
CA MET A 12 21.94 -17.26 39.58
C MET A 12 23.32 -17.77 39.16
N ALA A 13 23.44 -19.09 39.00
CA ALA A 13 24.60 -19.75 38.42
C ALA A 13 24.55 -19.72 36.89
N PRO A 14 25.70 -19.73 36.19
CA PRO A 14 25.73 -19.64 34.75
C PRO A 14 25.48 -21.00 34.08
N VAL A 15 24.62 -20.98 33.01
CA VAL A 15 24.37 -22.15 32.16
C VAL A 15 25.45 -22.21 31.09
N SER A 16 26.15 -23.32 31.03
CA SER A 16 27.23 -23.71 30.12
C SER A 16 26.72 -23.87 28.69
N ALA A 17 27.39 -23.18 27.74
CA ALA A 17 27.26 -23.39 26.31
C ALA A 17 27.96 -24.68 25.90
N ARG A 18 27.22 -25.65 25.35
CA ARG A 18 27.79 -26.82 24.65
C ARG A 18 27.89 -26.53 23.17
N GLY A 19 29.13 -26.45 22.68
CA GLY A 19 29.46 -26.35 21.27
C GLY A 19 29.14 -27.65 20.51
N ILE A 20 28.60 -27.50 19.29
CA ILE A 20 28.46 -28.61 18.33
C ILE A 20 29.56 -28.49 17.28
N THR A 21 30.38 -29.52 17.26
CA THR A 21 31.58 -29.70 16.41
C THR A 21 31.19 -29.99 14.96
N ARG A 22 31.88 -29.32 14.04
CA ARG A 22 31.92 -29.64 12.60
C ARG A 22 32.60 -30.99 12.39
N LYS A 23 31.96 -31.95 11.70
CA LYS A 23 32.62 -33.12 11.07
C LYS A 23 32.79 -32.86 9.57
N ARG A 24 34.04 -32.76 9.19
CA ARG A 24 34.51 -32.89 7.80
C ARG A 24 34.33 -34.35 7.34
N PHE A 25 33.87 -34.53 6.11
CA PHE A 25 34.04 -35.77 5.38
C PHE A 25 34.88 -35.48 4.12
N LEU A 26 36.10 -36.05 4.14
CA LEU A 26 37.01 -36.13 3.00
C LEU A 26 37.14 -37.61 2.69
N GLY A 27 37.20 -37.95 1.42
CA GLY A 27 37.88 -39.19 1.00
C GLY A 27 37.11 -40.09 0.08
N GLY A 28 37.68 -40.31 -1.11
CA GLY A 28 37.42 -41.48 -1.93
C GLY A 28 37.65 -41.28 -3.44
N LEU A 29 38.93 -41.20 -3.86
CA LEU A 29 39.38 -41.41 -5.26
C LEU A 29 39.57 -42.91 -5.53
N ILE A 30 39.59 -43.30 -6.83
CA ILE A 30 40.12 -44.47 -7.54
C ILE A 30 39.01 -45.05 -8.43
N GLY A 31 39.06 -45.15 -9.78
CA GLY A 31 40.15 -45.35 -10.72
C GLY A 31 39.74 -46.48 -11.66
N GLY A 32 40.04 -46.42 -12.98
CA GLY A 32 39.98 -47.57 -13.91
C GLY A 32 39.26 -47.22 -15.22
N LEU A 33 40.03 -46.85 -16.21
CA LEU A 33 40.65 -47.46 -17.38
C LEU A 33 39.74 -48.14 -18.43
N ALA A 34 39.70 -47.47 -19.57
CA ALA A 34 39.92 -47.98 -20.95
C ALA A 34 38.96 -49.01 -21.54
N GLY A 35 38.46 -48.66 -22.73
CA GLY A 35 37.86 -49.61 -23.69
C GLY A 35 37.54 -48.94 -25.02
N THR A 36 38.45 -48.98 -25.93
CA THR A 36 38.36 -48.59 -27.36
C THR A 36 37.41 -49.49 -28.13
N GLY A 37 36.64 -48.91 -29.06
CA GLY A 37 35.88 -49.68 -30.07
C GLY A 37 35.30 -48.78 -31.14
N LEU A 38 35.98 -48.65 -32.27
CA LEU A 38 35.49 -48.13 -33.55
C LEU A 38 34.47 -49.08 -34.19
N LEU A 39 33.49 -48.52 -34.92
CA LEU A 39 33.08 -48.78 -36.30
C LEU A 39 31.70 -48.22 -36.57
N ALA A 40 31.61 -47.21 -37.34
CA ALA A 40 31.13 -46.99 -38.72
C ALA A 40 29.75 -47.62 -39.07
N ALA A 41 28.75 -46.78 -39.44
CA ALA A 41 28.24 -46.58 -40.80
C ALA A 41 26.85 -45.97 -40.87
N CYS A 42 26.77 -44.99 -41.74
CA CYS A 42 25.70 -44.63 -42.69
C CYS A 42 24.27 -44.31 -42.24
N GLY A 43 23.91 -43.05 -42.27
CA GLY A 43 23.17 -42.36 -43.29
C GLY A 43 21.69 -42.01 -42.97
N PRO A 44 21.05 -41.17 -43.73
CA PRO A 44 20.59 -39.85 -43.15
C PRO A 44 19.07 -39.74 -43.12
N GLU A 45 18.54 -38.95 -42.19
CA GLU A 45 17.31 -38.24 -42.50
C GLU A 45 17.16 -37.02 -41.57
N SER A 46 17.14 -35.84 -42.20
CA SER A 46 17.02 -34.54 -41.62
C SER A 46 15.56 -34.23 -41.35
N ALA A 47 15.21 -33.95 -40.07
CA ALA A 47 14.03 -33.20 -39.72
C ALA A 47 14.47 -31.84 -39.13
N PRO A 48 13.85 -30.72 -39.51
CA PRO A 48 14.28 -29.40 -39.05
C PRO A 48 13.86 -29.16 -37.60
N ALA A 49 14.83 -29.04 -36.70
CA ALA A 49 14.62 -28.50 -35.36
C ALA A 49 14.36 -27.01 -35.49
N SER A 50 13.11 -26.61 -35.28
CA SER A 50 12.76 -25.21 -35.05
C SER A 50 13.28 -24.79 -33.67
N SER A 51 14.51 -24.34 -33.61
CA SER A 51 15.04 -23.61 -32.46
C SER A 51 14.48 -22.19 -32.48
N GLY A 52 13.34 -22.01 -31.85
CA GLY A 52 12.85 -20.67 -31.41
C GLY A 52 13.76 -20.16 -30.31
N GLY A 53 14.95 -19.72 -30.67
CA GLY A 53 15.85 -19.01 -29.80
C GLY A 53 15.26 -17.62 -29.55
N ALA A 54 14.67 -17.41 -28.37
CA ALA A 54 14.46 -16.07 -27.89
C ALA A 54 15.81 -15.37 -27.73
N SER A 55 16.17 -14.52 -28.68
CA SER A 55 17.34 -13.65 -28.55
C SER A 55 17.24 -12.87 -27.25
N PRO A 56 18.27 -12.81 -26.40
CA PRO A 56 18.27 -11.90 -25.25
C PRO A 56 18.11 -10.46 -25.77
N ALA A 57 17.10 -9.77 -25.29
CA ALA A 57 16.84 -8.38 -25.64
C ALA A 57 18.11 -7.56 -25.40
N GLN A 58 18.57 -6.85 -26.43
CA GLN A 58 19.71 -5.95 -26.32
C GLN A 58 19.44 -4.93 -25.20
N SER A 59 20.46 -4.60 -24.40
CA SER A 59 20.37 -3.67 -23.24
C SER A 59 19.86 -2.26 -23.55
N GLY A 60 19.61 -1.95 -24.83
CA GLY A 60 19.01 -0.71 -25.30
C GLY A 60 17.48 -0.70 -25.42
N ASP A 61 16.83 -1.88 -25.39
CA ASP A 61 15.41 -2.03 -25.73
C ASP A 61 14.46 -2.14 -24.52
N THR A 62 14.98 -1.93 -23.33
CA THR A 62 14.21 -2.06 -22.08
C THR A 62 14.39 -0.87 -21.17
N ILE A 63 13.37 -0.60 -20.33
CA ILE A 63 13.40 0.31 -19.19
C ILE A 63 13.08 -0.48 -17.93
N LYS A 64 14.02 -0.55 -16.98
CA LYS A 64 13.76 -1.17 -15.69
C LYS A 64 12.93 -0.23 -14.82
N VAL A 65 11.92 -0.77 -14.15
CA VAL A 65 11.09 -0.06 -13.15
C VAL A 65 11.06 -0.87 -11.86
N GLY A 66 11.21 -0.23 -10.72
CA GLY A 66 11.16 -0.87 -9.40
C GLY A 66 9.72 -1.06 -8.92
N ILE A 67 9.48 -2.15 -8.21
CA ILE A 67 8.25 -2.38 -7.44
C ILE A 67 8.68 -2.73 -6.02
N LEU A 68 8.32 -1.89 -5.05
CA LEU A 68 8.73 -2.03 -3.66
C LEU A 68 7.51 -2.02 -2.75
N HIS A 69 7.07 -3.19 -2.35
CA HIS A 69 5.94 -3.43 -1.47
C HIS A 69 6.27 -4.47 -0.41
N SER A 70 5.53 -4.50 0.70
CA SER A 70 5.60 -5.61 1.64
C SER A 70 4.92 -6.84 1.05
N LEU A 71 5.70 -7.83 0.68
CA LEU A 71 5.21 -9.12 0.19
C LEU A 71 5.14 -10.16 1.31
N SER A 72 5.68 -9.81 2.47
CA SER A 72 5.66 -10.56 3.72
C SER A 72 5.39 -9.63 4.91
N GLY A 73 5.06 -10.21 6.09
CA GLY A 73 4.72 -9.46 7.30
C GLY A 73 3.29 -8.92 7.29
N THR A 74 2.96 -8.08 8.29
CA THR A 74 1.59 -7.64 8.61
C THR A 74 0.93 -6.82 7.48
N MET A 75 1.70 -6.15 6.62
CA MET A 75 1.17 -5.35 5.51
C MET A 75 0.99 -6.14 4.21
N ALA A 76 1.40 -7.43 4.17
CA ALA A 76 1.27 -8.25 2.97
C ALA A 76 -0.19 -8.46 2.54
N ILE A 77 -1.13 -8.42 3.49
CA ILE A 77 -2.58 -8.50 3.23
C ILE A 77 -3.04 -7.41 2.24
N SER A 78 -2.46 -6.22 2.32
CA SER A 78 -2.80 -5.05 1.50
C SER A 78 -1.87 -4.91 0.28
N GLU A 79 -0.56 -5.07 0.48
CA GLU A 79 0.44 -4.63 -0.51
C GLU A 79 0.68 -5.62 -1.66
N THR A 80 0.43 -6.92 -1.46
CA THR A 80 0.61 -7.93 -2.52
C THR A 80 -0.30 -7.68 -3.71
N SER A 81 -1.51 -7.20 -3.47
CA SER A 81 -2.50 -6.89 -4.49
C SER A 81 -2.15 -5.64 -5.29
N VAL A 82 -1.53 -4.65 -4.67
CA VAL A 82 -1.04 -3.44 -5.35
C VAL A 82 0.14 -3.76 -6.28
N ARG A 83 1.08 -4.62 -5.83
CA ARG A 83 2.13 -5.16 -6.70
C ARG A 83 1.53 -5.82 -7.94
N ASP A 84 0.50 -6.65 -7.76
CA ASP A 84 -0.16 -7.36 -8.86
C ASP A 84 -0.77 -6.38 -9.87
N ALA A 85 -1.46 -5.33 -9.42
CA ALA A 85 -2.02 -4.30 -10.28
C ALA A 85 -0.96 -3.51 -11.05
N THR A 86 0.16 -3.20 -10.40
CA THR A 86 1.33 -2.57 -11.04
C THR A 86 1.87 -3.46 -12.16
N LEU A 87 1.98 -4.78 -11.92
CA LEU A 87 2.41 -5.75 -12.93
C LEU A 87 1.41 -5.88 -14.09
N LEU A 88 0.11 -5.80 -13.82
CA LEU A 88 -0.92 -5.80 -14.86
C LEU A 88 -0.75 -4.59 -15.78
N ALA A 89 -0.60 -3.39 -15.23
CA ALA A 89 -0.40 -2.17 -16.01
C ALA A 89 0.89 -2.24 -16.86
N ILE A 90 2.00 -2.72 -16.29
CA ILE A 90 3.26 -2.92 -17.01
C ILE A 90 3.06 -3.88 -18.19
N GLU A 91 2.35 -4.99 -18.00
CA GLU A 91 2.09 -5.95 -19.06
C GLU A 91 1.23 -5.35 -20.20
N GLU A 92 0.17 -4.62 -19.85
CA GLU A 92 -0.71 -3.96 -20.82
C GLU A 92 0.06 -2.90 -21.63
N ILE A 93 0.86 -2.07 -20.97
CA ILE A 93 1.73 -1.08 -21.64
C ILE A 93 2.73 -1.79 -22.56
N ASN A 94 3.32 -2.89 -22.10
CA ASN A 94 4.24 -3.68 -22.91
C ASN A 94 3.55 -4.30 -24.15
N LYS A 95 2.32 -4.78 -24.02
CA LYS A 95 1.52 -5.28 -25.15
C LYS A 95 1.22 -4.17 -26.16
N ALA A 96 1.01 -2.95 -25.67
CA ALA A 96 0.77 -1.76 -26.52
C ALA A 96 2.03 -1.17 -27.16
N GLY A 97 3.21 -1.73 -26.95
CA GLY A 97 4.46 -1.28 -27.57
C GLY A 97 5.52 -0.77 -26.60
N GLY A 98 5.21 -0.69 -25.31
CA GLY A 98 6.11 -0.21 -24.26
C GLY A 98 6.08 1.31 -24.10
N VAL A 99 7.14 1.87 -23.55
CA VAL A 99 7.34 3.31 -23.33
C VAL A 99 8.60 3.75 -24.08
N LEU A 100 8.54 4.81 -24.86
CA LEU A 100 9.61 5.24 -25.76
C LEU A 100 10.07 4.09 -26.68
N LYS A 101 9.13 3.24 -27.13
CA LYS A 101 9.36 2.02 -27.93
C LYS A 101 10.20 0.97 -27.20
N LYS A 102 10.33 1.04 -25.89
CA LYS A 102 11.08 0.10 -25.03
C LYS A 102 10.14 -0.67 -24.13
N LYS A 103 10.44 -1.94 -23.89
CA LYS A 103 9.67 -2.77 -22.93
C LYS A 103 10.02 -2.38 -21.50
N LEU A 104 9.01 -2.34 -20.63
CA LEU A 104 9.20 -2.17 -19.19
C LEU A 104 9.58 -3.52 -18.57
N VAL A 105 10.62 -3.53 -17.76
CA VAL A 105 11.07 -4.71 -17.01
C VAL A 105 10.94 -4.43 -15.52
N PRO A 106 10.02 -5.09 -14.82
CA PRO A 106 9.85 -4.90 -13.37
C PRO A 106 11.00 -5.55 -12.59
N VAL A 107 11.51 -4.83 -11.59
CA VAL A 107 12.44 -5.33 -10.57
C VAL A 107 11.69 -5.26 -9.25
N ILE A 108 11.39 -6.41 -8.65
CA ILE A 108 10.53 -6.53 -7.48
C ILE A 108 11.38 -6.73 -6.24
N GLU A 109 11.11 -5.95 -5.19
CA GLU A 109 11.73 -6.07 -3.87
C GLU A 109 10.65 -6.17 -2.79
N ASP A 110 10.91 -7.01 -1.79
CA ASP A 110 10.08 -7.16 -0.60
C ASP A 110 10.56 -6.21 0.51
N GLY A 111 9.68 -5.31 0.93
CA GLY A 111 9.90 -4.41 2.06
C GLY A 111 9.67 -5.08 3.42
N ALA A 112 9.11 -6.30 3.44
CA ALA A 112 8.92 -7.17 4.60
C ALA A 112 8.20 -6.51 5.80
N SER A 113 7.35 -5.51 5.54
CA SER A 113 6.69 -4.69 6.59
C SER A 113 7.67 -4.02 7.57
N ASP A 114 8.92 -3.85 7.15
CA ASP A 114 10.03 -3.29 7.95
C ASP A 114 10.58 -2.03 7.29
N TRP A 115 10.47 -0.89 7.93
CA TRP A 115 10.79 0.40 7.34
C TRP A 115 12.28 0.59 6.99
N PRO A 116 13.25 0.15 7.82
CA PRO A 116 14.66 0.08 7.43
C PRO A 116 14.90 -0.74 6.16
N THR A 117 14.24 -1.89 6.03
CA THR A 117 14.31 -2.73 4.83
C THR A 117 13.82 -2.00 3.59
N PHE A 118 12.72 -1.21 3.68
CA PHE A 118 12.28 -0.35 2.58
C PHE A 118 13.39 0.62 2.14
N ALA A 119 14.07 1.27 3.07
CA ALA A 119 15.17 2.20 2.76
C ALA A 119 16.36 1.48 2.08
N GLU A 120 16.74 0.30 2.56
CA GLU A 120 17.79 -0.53 1.95
C GLU A 120 17.41 -0.95 0.52
N LYS A 121 16.20 -1.49 0.34
CA LYS A 121 15.70 -1.96 -0.96
C LYS A 121 15.54 -0.83 -1.96
N SER A 122 15.09 0.34 -1.54
CA SER A 122 15.02 1.53 -2.41
C SER A 122 16.40 1.97 -2.90
N LYS A 123 17.41 1.95 -2.01
CA LYS A 123 18.80 2.23 -2.38
C LYS A 123 19.32 1.22 -3.41
N LYS A 124 19.05 -0.08 -3.21
CA LYS A 124 19.43 -1.15 -4.16
C LYS A 124 18.79 -0.92 -5.53
N LEU A 125 17.47 -0.67 -5.58
CA LEU A 125 16.74 -0.42 -6.82
C LEU A 125 17.32 0.75 -7.61
N ILE A 126 17.66 1.87 -6.93
CA ILE A 126 18.17 3.08 -7.58
C ILE A 126 19.64 2.90 -8.00
N GLN A 127 20.51 2.43 -7.10
CA GLN A 127 21.96 2.43 -7.33
C GLN A 127 22.45 1.18 -8.09
N ASN A 128 21.94 0.00 -7.75
CA ASN A 128 22.44 -1.25 -8.31
C ASN A 128 21.63 -1.66 -9.55
N ASP A 129 20.29 -1.66 -9.42
CA ASP A 129 19.42 -2.09 -10.51
C ASP A 129 19.16 -0.98 -11.53
N LYS A 130 19.41 0.30 -11.14
CA LYS A 130 19.29 1.50 -11.99
C LYS A 130 17.90 1.62 -12.61
N VAL A 131 16.86 1.44 -11.80
CA VAL A 131 15.47 1.59 -12.24
C VAL A 131 15.15 3.05 -12.56
N ALA A 132 14.30 3.28 -13.54
CA ALA A 132 13.87 4.61 -13.96
C ALA A 132 12.95 5.29 -12.92
N CYS A 133 12.15 4.49 -12.24
CA CYS A 133 11.30 4.91 -11.13
C CYS A 133 10.99 3.71 -10.24
N VAL A 134 10.39 3.95 -9.07
CA VAL A 134 9.85 2.92 -8.19
C VAL A 134 8.36 3.19 -7.99
N PHE A 135 7.54 2.15 -8.10
CA PHE A 135 6.15 2.11 -7.67
C PHE A 135 6.09 1.38 -6.33
N GLY A 136 5.55 2.01 -5.28
CA GLY A 136 5.54 1.29 -4.02
C GLY A 136 5.38 2.13 -2.78
N CYS A 137 5.68 1.49 -1.66
CA CYS A 137 5.37 1.82 -0.29
C CYS A 137 3.85 1.78 -0.01
N TRP A 138 3.52 1.57 1.24
CA TRP A 138 2.15 1.70 1.75
C TRP A 138 2.11 2.61 2.96
N THR A 139 2.77 2.23 4.05
CA THR A 139 2.75 3.02 5.27
C THR A 139 3.46 4.35 5.08
N SER A 140 2.95 5.40 5.71
CA SER A 140 3.66 6.69 5.75
C SER A 140 5.05 6.56 6.40
N ALA A 141 5.22 5.58 7.28
CA ALA A 141 6.51 5.29 7.88
C ALA A 141 7.51 4.72 6.85
N SER A 142 7.09 3.77 5.99
CA SER A 142 7.95 3.27 4.90
C SER A 142 8.27 4.40 3.90
N ARG A 143 7.26 5.23 3.50
CA ARG A 143 7.50 6.39 2.63
C ARG A 143 8.52 7.35 3.24
N LYS A 144 8.38 7.70 4.52
CA LYS A 144 9.32 8.60 5.21
C LYS A 144 10.72 7.99 5.36
N ALA A 145 10.83 6.67 5.51
CA ALA A 145 12.13 5.99 5.53
C ALA A 145 12.84 6.03 4.17
N VAL A 146 12.11 5.91 3.06
CA VAL A 146 12.70 5.95 1.71
C VAL A 146 12.89 7.37 1.19
N LEU A 147 12.15 8.38 1.68
CA LEU A 147 12.19 9.75 1.19
C LEU A 147 13.63 10.32 1.09
N PRO A 148 14.47 10.28 2.15
CA PRO A 148 15.84 10.78 2.06
C PRO A 148 16.71 10.00 1.05
N VAL A 149 16.41 8.73 0.83
CA VAL A 149 17.10 7.91 -0.19
C VAL A 149 16.75 8.41 -1.59
N PHE A 150 15.46 8.62 -1.88
CA PHE A 150 15.01 9.14 -3.17
C PHE A 150 15.54 10.55 -3.45
N GLU A 151 15.54 11.43 -2.46
CA GLU A 151 16.06 12.79 -2.64
C GLU A 151 17.57 12.82 -2.85
N SER A 152 18.36 12.11 -2.04
CA SER A 152 19.82 12.09 -2.15
C SER A 152 20.32 11.42 -3.42
N LEU A 153 19.63 10.36 -3.87
CA LEU A 153 20.00 9.60 -5.06
C LEU A 153 19.27 10.07 -6.34
N LYS A 154 18.45 11.12 -6.25
CA LYS A 154 17.64 11.65 -7.36
C LYS A 154 16.72 10.59 -7.97
N GLY A 155 16.23 9.66 -7.17
CA GLY A 155 15.25 8.66 -7.56
C GLY A 155 13.85 9.25 -7.70
N MET A 156 12.92 8.48 -8.28
CA MET A 156 11.52 8.86 -8.48
C MET A 156 10.63 7.78 -7.87
N LEU A 157 9.77 8.16 -6.91
CA LEU A 157 8.76 7.30 -6.30
C LEU A 157 7.36 7.66 -6.79
N TRP A 158 6.56 6.65 -7.15
CA TRP A 158 5.11 6.73 -7.38
C TRP A 158 4.42 6.02 -6.22
N TYR A 159 3.83 6.80 -5.32
CA TYR A 159 3.26 6.34 -4.06
C TYR A 159 1.74 6.21 -4.17
N PRO A 160 1.17 4.97 -4.11
CA PRO A 160 -0.22 4.72 -4.49
C PRO A 160 -1.24 4.83 -3.35
N VAL A 161 -0.83 5.16 -2.13
CA VAL A 161 -1.67 5.03 -0.94
C VAL A 161 -2.02 6.39 -0.35
N GLN A 162 -3.18 6.48 0.30
CA GLN A 162 -3.57 7.65 1.09
C GLN A 162 -2.53 7.95 2.17
N TYR A 163 -2.46 9.20 2.59
CA TYR A 163 -1.54 9.60 3.64
C TYR A 163 -2.03 10.83 4.42
N GLU A 164 -1.34 11.15 5.50
CA GLU A 164 -1.68 12.24 6.44
C GLU A 164 -1.45 13.65 5.90
N GLY A 165 -0.88 13.80 4.70
CA GLY A 165 -0.46 15.11 4.21
C GLY A 165 0.78 15.64 4.89
N LEU A 166 0.89 16.98 4.95
CA LEU A 166 1.99 17.75 5.58
C LEU A 166 3.38 17.41 5.01
N GLU A 167 3.40 16.89 3.79
CA GLU A 167 4.60 16.52 3.04
C GLU A 167 4.34 16.64 1.54
N ALA A 168 5.33 17.15 0.82
CA ALA A 168 5.38 17.13 -0.64
C ALA A 168 6.84 17.12 -1.08
N SER A 169 7.37 15.94 -1.41
CA SER A 169 8.73 15.79 -1.91
C SER A 169 8.78 16.00 -3.43
N PRO A 170 9.82 16.69 -3.96
CA PRO A 170 10.00 16.82 -5.40
C PRO A 170 10.33 15.49 -6.11
N ASN A 171 10.59 14.44 -5.35
CA ASN A 171 10.94 13.09 -5.82
C ASN A 171 9.78 12.09 -5.72
N ILE A 172 8.63 12.50 -5.17
CA ILE A 172 7.49 11.62 -4.96
C ILE A 172 6.27 12.14 -5.72
N PHE A 173 5.64 11.26 -6.50
CA PHE A 173 4.30 11.44 -7.05
C PHE A 173 3.31 10.71 -6.16
N TYR A 174 2.31 11.42 -5.66
CA TYR A 174 1.32 10.91 -4.71
C TYR A 174 0.04 10.58 -5.49
N THR A 175 -0.17 9.30 -5.81
CA THR A 175 -1.37 8.84 -6.53
C THR A 175 -2.49 8.39 -5.60
N GLY A 176 -2.20 8.20 -4.30
CA GLY A 176 -3.20 8.03 -3.25
C GLY A 176 -3.78 9.37 -2.76
N ALA A 177 -4.78 9.29 -1.89
CA ALA A 177 -5.50 10.45 -1.38
C ALA A 177 -4.65 11.35 -0.46
N ALA A 178 -4.74 12.66 -0.64
CA ALA A 178 -4.39 13.65 0.36
C ALA A 178 -5.49 13.74 1.46
N PRO A 179 -5.24 14.35 2.63
CA PRO A 179 -6.22 14.38 3.72
C PRO A 179 -7.57 14.96 3.34
N ASN A 180 -7.58 16.02 2.50
CA ASN A 180 -8.81 16.63 2.02
C ASN A 180 -9.57 15.78 0.98
N GLN A 181 -9.00 14.66 0.58
CA GLN A 181 -9.59 13.72 -0.36
C GLN A 181 -10.03 12.40 0.32
N GLN A 182 -9.92 12.29 1.67
CA GLN A 182 -10.34 11.11 2.41
C GLN A 182 -10.78 11.44 3.83
N ILE A 183 -9.85 11.88 4.71
CA ILE A 183 -10.09 12.10 6.14
C ILE A 183 -11.13 13.21 6.36
N VAL A 184 -10.91 14.36 5.74
CA VAL A 184 -11.76 15.54 5.93
C VAL A 184 -13.20 15.28 5.47
N PRO A 185 -13.45 14.77 4.24
CA PRO A 185 -14.81 14.43 3.82
C PRO A 185 -15.47 13.33 4.65
N ALA A 186 -14.67 12.36 5.17
CA ALA A 186 -15.19 11.31 6.05
C ALA A 186 -15.74 11.88 7.36
N VAL A 187 -15.01 12.79 8.00
CA VAL A 187 -15.48 13.48 9.22
C VAL A 187 -16.71 14.33 8.93
N GLU A 188 -16.71 15.09 7.82
CA GLU A 188 -17.88 15.90 7.42
C GLU A 188 -19.12 15.05 7.20
N TYR A 189 -18.97 13.92 6.50
CA TYR A 189 -20.05 12.98 6.28
C TYR A 189 -20.62 12.45 7.59
N LEU A 190 -19.76 11.98 8.51
CA LEU A 190 -20.19 11.45 9.80
C LEU A 190 -20.95 12.50 10.63
N ILE A 191 -20.46 13.74 10.67
CA ILE A 191 -21.10 14.83 11.40
C ILE A 191 -22.49 15.15 10.80
N LYS A 192 -22.62 15.17 9.45
CA LYS A 192 -23.90 15.37 8.75
C LYS A 192 -24.91 14.26 9.04
N GLU A 193 -24.42 13.01 9.18
CA GLU A 193 -25.22 11.85 9.59
C GLU A 193 -25.54 11.83 11.10
N GLY A 194 -25.19 12.88 11.85
CA GLY A 194 -25.45 12.99 13.27
C GLY A 194 -24.47 12.28 14.17
N ARG A 195 -23.41 11.67 13.62
CA ARG A 195 -22.36 10.93 14.35
C ARG A 195 -21.24 11.85 14.77
N LYS A 196 -21.47 12.59 15.86
CA LYS A 196 -20.60 13.68 16.29
C LYS A 196 -19.59 13.30 17.37
N ARG A 197 -19.85 12.20 18.11
CA ARG A 197 -18.98 11.75 19.20
C ARG A 197 -18.17 10.54 18.73
N MET A 198 -16.87 10.78 18.43
CA MET A 198 -16.00 9.79 17.78
C MET A 198 -15.01 9.16 18.75
N PHE A 199 -14.82 7.86 18.64
CA PHE A 199 -13.69 7.13 19.23
C PHE A 199 -12.64 6.94 18.13
N LEU A 200 -11.41 7.41 18.36
CA LEU A 200 -10.33 7.30 17.39
C LEU A 200 -9.46 6.08 17.72
N LEU A 201 -9.33 5.15 16.80
CA LEU A 201 -8.53 3.94 16.95
C LEU A 201 -7.51 3.86 15.82
N GLY A 202 -6.21 3.81 16.15
CA GLY A 202 -5.16 3.79 15.14
C GLY A 202 -4.02 2.82 15.45
N SER A 203 -3.28 2.45 14.41
CA SER A 203 -1.96 1.84 14.57
C SER A 203 -0.96 2.88 15.06
N ASP A 204 0.03 2.46 15.88
CA ASP A 204 0.97 3.38 16.52
C ASP A 204 2.15 3.74 15.60
N TYR A 205 1.89 4.59 14.59
CA TYR A 205 2.92 5.21 13.75
C TYR A 205 2.42 6.56 13.18
N VAL A 206 3.24 7.21 12.33
CA VAL A 206 3.03 8.60 11.92
C VAL A 206 1.66 8.86 11.25
N PHE A 207 1.17 7.98 10.35
CA PHE A 207 -0.10 8.22 9.65
C PHE A 207 -1.29 8.29 10.62
N PRO A 208 -1.58 7.26 11.46
CA PRO A 208 -2.73 7.32 12.37
C PRO A 208 -2.64 8.47 13.36
N ARG A 209 -1.45 8.74 13.91
CA ARG A 209 -1.27 9.82 14.87
C ARG A 209 -1.55 11.19 14.26
N THR A 210 -1.03 11.46 13.06
CA THR A 210 -1.27 12.73 12.38
C THR A 210 -2.70 12.83 11.84
N ALA A 211 -3.26 11.75 11.29
CA ALA A 211 -4.65 11.69 10.86
C ALA A 211 -5.61 11.99 12.02
N ASN A 212 -5.38 11.39 13.18
CA ASN A 212 -6.21 11.64 14.37
C ASN A 212 -6.08 13.08 14.88
N GLU A 213 -4.91 13.73 14.76
CA GLU A 213 -4.77 15.17 15.04
C GLU A 213 -5.63 16.01 14.09
N ILE A 214 -5.63 15.70 12.79
CA ILE A 214 -6.48 16.37 11.80
C ILE A 214 -7.96 16.20 12.16
N ILE A 215 -8.38 14.97 12.49
CA ILE A 215 -9.75 14.65 12.89
C ILE A 215 -10.16 15.45 14.14
N LYS A 216 -9.32 15.48 15.18
CA LYS A 216 -9.60 16.24 16.41
C LYS A 216 -9.79 17.73 16.17
N LEU A 217 -8.94 18.34 15.35
CA LEU A 217 -9.06 19.75 14.98
C LEU A 217 -10.34 20.02 14.21
N GLN A 218 -10.69 19.16 13.26
CA GLN A 218 -11.92 19.28 12.49
C GLN A 218 -13.17 19.06 13.35
N LEU A 219 -13.17 18.03 14.22
CA LEU A 219 -14.27 17.78 15.17
C LEU A 219 -14.55 19.01 16.02
N ASN A 220 -13.50 19.58 16.62
CA ASN A 220 -13.62 20.80 17.44
C ASN A 220 -14.22 21.96 16.65
N ALA A 221 -13.79 22.16 15.39
CA ALA A 221 -14.28 23.25 14.54
C ALA A 221 -15.72 23.04 14.06
N GLN A 222 -16.18 21.80 13.94
CA GLN A 222 -17.49 21.45 13.39
C GLN A 222 -18.51 21.01 14.46
N GLY A 223 -18.21 21.23 15.75
CA GLY A 223 -19.12 20.92 16.86
C GLY A 223 -19.29 19.43 17.15
N GLY A 224 -18.29 18.60 16.78
CA GLY A 224 -18.15 17.23 17.22
C GLY A 224 -17.36 17.13 18.54
N SER A 225 -17.18 15.91 19.02
CA SER A 225 -16.43 15.63 20.26
C SER A 225 -15.65 14.34 20.19
N LEU A 226 -14.53 14.31 20.91
CA LEU A 226 -13.74 13.11 21.10
C LEU A 226 -14.31 12.26 22.24
N ALA A 227 -14.64 11.00 22.00
CA ALA A 227 -15.01 10.06 23.05
C ALA A 227 -13.78 9.50 23.77
N SER A 228 -12.78 9.04 22.99
CA SER A 228 -11.46 8.61 23.42
C SER A 228 -10.56 8.40 22.21
N GLU A 229 -9.27 8.17 22.46
CA GLU A 229 -8.27 7.91 21.45
C GLU A 229 -7.33 6.80 21.93
N GLU A 230 -7.15 5.76 21.11
CA GLU A 230 -6.32 4.61 21.43
C GLU A 230 -5.42 4.24 20.25
N TYR A 231 -4.21 3.77 20.58
CA TYR A 231 -3.25 3.30 19.59
C TYR A 231 -2.73 1.92 19.98
N THR A 232 -2.53 1.07 18.97
CA THR A 232 -1.93 -0.26 19.12
C THR A 232 -0.75 -0.42 18.18
N PRO A 233 0.28 -1.21 18.53
CA PRO A 233 1.36 -1.51 17.59
C PRO A 233 0.82 -2.07 16.26
N LEU A 234 1.52 -1.80 15.15
CA LEU A 234 1.22 -2.44 13.87
C LEU A 234 1.38 -3.96 14.00
N GLY A 235 0.41 -4.74 13.53
CA GLY A 235 0.38 -6.19 13.72
C GLY A 235 -0.17 -6.66 15.06
N HIS A 236 -0.78 -5.76 15.87
CA HIS A 236 -1.40 -6.13 17.15
C HIS A 236 -2.62 -7.03 16.93
N THR A 237 -2.78 -8.05 17.79
CA THR A 237 -3.81 -9.10 17.63
C THR A 237 -4.77 -9.25 18.81
N ASP A 238 -4.52 -8.61 19.96
CA ASP A 238 -5.43 -8.66 21.12
C ASP A 238 -6.12 -7.30 21.36
N TYR A 239 -7.33 -7.18 20.86
CA TYR A 239 -8.16 -5.98 21.00
C TYR A 239 -9.16 -6.00 22.15
N SER A 240 -9.14 -7.02 23.01
CA SER A 240 -10.12 -7.20 24.11
C SER A 240 -10.25 -5.98 25.00
N THR A 241 -9.12 -5.40 25.42
CA THR A 241 -9.11 -4.17 26.24
C THR A 241 -9.63 -2.97 25.46
N VAL A 242 -9.23 -2.79 24.21
CA VAL A 242 -9.67 -1.65 23.36
C VAL A 242 -11.17 -1.76 23.10
N VAL A 243 -11.67 -2.95 22.76
CA VAL A 243 -13.11 -3.22 22.56
C VAL A 243 -13.90 -2.89 23.83
N THR A 244 -13.42 -3.32 25.00
CA THR A 244 -14.06 -2.97 26.28
C THR A 244 -14.15 -1.46 26.48
N LYS A 245 -13.08 -0.70 26.20
CA LYS A 245 -13.07 0.76 26.28
C LYS A 245 -14.05 1.42 25.28
N ILE A 246 -14.13 0.91 24.04
CA ILE A 246 -15.09 1.40 23.05
C ILE A 246 -16.53 1.21 23.54
N LEU A 247 -16.87 -0.01 23.98
CA LEU A 247 -18.21 -0.33 24.47
C LEU A 247 -18.59 0.50 25.71
N ALA A 248 -17.66 0.73 26.64
CA ALA A 248 -17.86 1.58 27.80
C ALA A 248 -18.03 3.06 27.44
N ALA A 249 -17.27 3.55 26.45
CA ALA A 249 -17.34 4.93 25.97
C ALA A 249 -18.62 5.24 25.20
N LYS A 250 -19.28 4.25 24.59
CA LYS A 250 -20.51 4.40 23.79
C LYS A 250 -20.41 5.55 22.78
N PRO A 251 -19.40 5.59 21.88
CA PRO A 251 -19.32 6.62 20.86
C PRO A 251 -20.42 6.45 19.80
N ASP A 252 -20.70 7.49 19.01
CA ASP A 252 -21.60 7.39 17.86
C ASP A 252 -20.92 6.58 16.73
N VAL A 253 -19.58 6.65 16.65
CA VAL A 253 -18.78 5.97 15.64
C VAL A 253 -17.35 5.73 16.13
N VAL A 254 -16.75 4.62 15.72
CA VAL A 254 -15.30 4.41 15.76
C VAL A 254 -14.70 4.87 14.43
N PHE A 255 -13.86 5.89 14.45
CA PHE A 255 -13.06 6.26 13.29
C PHE A 255 -11.75 5.47 13.35
N SER A 256 -11.57 4.53 12.42
CA SER A 256 -10.44 3.60 12.41
C SER A 256 -9.37 4.02 11.41
N THR A 257 -8.16 4.18 11.92
CA THR A 257 -6.90 4.35 11.17
C THR A 257 -5.96 3.16 11.41
N LEU A 258 -6.51 1.97 11.75
CA LEU A 258 -5.76 0.73 11.85
C LEU A 258 -5.31 0.25 10.47
N ASN A 259 -4.11 -0.35 10.40
CA ASN A 259 -3.53 -0.86 9.16
C ASN A 259 -3.13 -2.33 9.29
N GLY A 260 -3.05 -3.00 8.12
CA GLY A 260 -2.60 -4.38 8.03
C GLY A 260 -3.55 -5.39 8.67
N ASP A 261 -3.01 -6.54 9.05
CA ASP A 261 -3.74 -7.67 9.64
C ASP A 261 -4.31 -7.40 11.04
N SER A 262 -3.88 -6.30 11.70
CA SER A 262 -4.52 -5.80 12.93
C SER A 262 -6.03 -5.59 12.76
N ASN A 263 -6.48 -5.22 11.56
CA ASN A 263 -7.91 -5.07 11.25
C ASN A 263 -8.66 -6.40 11.38
N VAL A 264 -8.05 -7.53 11.01
CA VAL A 264 -8.67 -8.88 11.12
C VAL A 264 -9.00 -9.17 12.58
N ALA A 265 -8.05 -8.94 13.48
CA ALA A 265 -8.22 -9.17 14.89
C ALA A 265 -9.26 -8.21 15.52
N PHE A 266 -9.18 -6.92 15.19
CA PHE A 266 -10.10 -5.92 15.74
C PHE A 266 -11.55 -6.19 15.37
N PHE A 267 -11.86 -6.30 14.06
CA PHE A 267 -13.26 -6.44 13.62
C PHE A 267 -13.88 -7.75 14.10
N LYS A 268 -13.10 -8.84 14.13
CA LYS A 268 -13.56 -10.10 14.69
C LYS A 268 -13.91 -9.96 16.17
N GLN A 269 -13.00 -9.45 17.00
CA GLN A 269 -13.22 -9.31 18.45
C GLN A 269 -14.31 -8.27 18.76
N PHE A 270 -14.43 -7.22 17.96
CA PHE A 270 -15.49 -6.21 18.13
C PHE A 270 -16.88 -6.81 17.89
N LYS A 271 -17.02 -7.65 16.86
CA LYS A 271 -18.24 -8.40 16.61
C LYS A 271 -18.52 -9.46 17.68
N ASP A 272 -17.50 -10.25 18.07
CA ASP A 272 -17.62 -11.31 19.07
C ASP A 272 -18.04 -10.74 20.45
N ALA A 273 -17.68 -9.49 20.74
CA ALA A 273 -18.15 -8.76 21.91
C ALA A 273 -19.61 -8.24 21.79
N GLY A 274 -20.32 -8.65 20.75
CA GLY A 274 -21.75 -8.35 20.55
C GLY A 274 -22.02 -6.96 19.94
N ASN A 275 -20.99 -6.30 19.36
CA ASN A 275 -21.22 -5.07 18.59
C ASN A 275 -21.82 -5.36 17.23
N THR A 276 -22.71 -4.48 16.80
CA THR A 276 -23.25 -4.43 15.44
C THR A 276 -23.13 -2.99 14.92
N PRO A 277 -23.13 -2.77 13.58
CA PRO A 277 -23.08 -1.41 13.02
C PRO A 277 -24.20 -0.48 13.48
N ASP A 278 -25.36 -1.05 13.86
CA ASP A 278 -26.50 -0.28 14.39
C ASP A 278 -26.26 0.22 15.83
N LYS A 279 -25.39 -0.47 16.58
CA LYS A 279 -24.99 -0.05 17.94
C LYS A 279 -23.84 0.94 17.87
N ILE A 280 -22.71 0.54 17.30
CA ILE A 280 -21.54 1.38 17.09
C ILE A 280 -20.97 1.07 15.71
N GLN A 281 -21.15 1.98 14.77
CA GLN A 281 -20.59 1.85 13.43
C GLN A 281 -19.09 2.19 13.44
N THR A 282 -18.33 1.57 12.56
CA THR A 282 -16.94 1.96 12.28
C THR A 282 -16.88 2.62 10.91
N LEU A 283 -16.14 3.71 10.76
CA LEU A 283 -15.66 4.22 9.49
C LEU A 283 -14.15 4.04 9.43
N SER A 284 -13.67 3.33 8.42
CA SER A 284 -12.24 3.07 8.22
C SER A 284 -11.68 3.86 7.03
N VAL A 285 -10.40 4.25 7.14
CA VAL A 285 -9.63 4.88 6.06
C VAL A 285 -8.45 4.00 5.62
N SER A 286 -8.43 2.74 6.03
CA SER A 286 -7.40 1.76 5.69
C SER A 286 -7.95 0.33 5.54
N VAL A 287 -9.27 0.20 5.36
CA VAL A 287 -9.94 -1.06 5.03
C VAL A 287 -10.74 -0.84 3.75
N ALA A 288 -10.44 -1.62 2.74
CA ALA A 288 -11.15 -1.67 1.47
C ALA A 288 -11.49 -3.13 1.12
N GLU A 289 -11.82 -3.44 -0.12
CA GLU A 289 -12.29 -4.78 -0.52
C GLU A 289 -11.28 -5.89 -0.19
N GLU A 290 -9.97 -5.63 -0.37
CA GLU A 290 -8.95 -6.65 -0.11
C GLU A 290 -8.83 -6.95 1.38
N GLU A 291 -8.87 -5.93 2.25
CA GLU A 291 -8.90 -6.15 3.70
C GLU A 291 -10.19 -6.82 4.14
N VAL A 292 -11.37 -6.43 3.59
CA VAL A 292 -12.66 -7.09 3.88
C VAL A 292 -12.60 -8.57 3.51
N ARG A 293 -11.94 -8.93 2.41
CA ARG A 293 -11.73 -10.34 2.02
C ARG A 293 -10.91 -11.09 3.06
N GLY A 294 -9.89 -10.46 3.64
CA GLY A 294 -9.07 -11.05 4.71
C GLY A 294 -9.77 -11.10 6.07
N ILE A 295 -10.53 -10.05 6.43
CA ILE A 295 -11.29 -9.96 7.70
C ILE A 295 -12.49 -10.93 7.68
N GLY A 296 -13.07 -11.16 6.51
CA GLY A 296 -14.33 -11.84 6.31
C GLY A 296 -15.52 -10.88 6.33
N ALA A 297 -16.27 -10.83 5.23
CA ALA A 297 -17.38 -9.90 5.04
C ALA A 297 -18.38 -9.90 6.20
N ALA A 298 -18.67 -11.07 6.78
CA ALA A 298 -19.59 -11.21 7.92
C ALA A 298 -19.18 -10.39 9.16
N ASN A 299 -17.91 -10.04 9.30
CA ASN A 299 -17.42 -9.20 10.41
C ASN A 299 -17.52 -7.70 10.09
N MET A 300 -17.79 -7.34 8.83
CA MET A 300 -17.71 -5.98 8.33
C MET A 300 -19.02 -5.42 7.80
N VAL A 301 -20.03 -6.27 7.47
CA VAL A 301 -21.30 -5.84 6.88
C VAL A 301 -21.90 -4.67 7.64
N GLY A 302 -22.21 -3.57 6.92
CA GLY A 302 -22.82 -2.37 7.47
C GLY A 302 -21.84 -1.33 8.00
N HIS A 303 -20.56 -1.66 8.19
CA HIS A 303 -19.51 -0.68 8.50
C HIS A 303 -19.16 0.16 7.27
N LEU A 304 -18.52 1.31 7.47
CA LEU A 304 -18.18 2.27 6.44
C LEU A 304 -16.68 2.30 6.15
N ALA A 305 -16.35 2.71 4.93
CA ALA A 305 -15.00 3.09 4.55
C ALA A 305 -15.01 4.37 3.69
N SER A 306 -13.95 5.17 3.78
CA SER A 306 -13.74 6.36 2.94
C SER A 306 -12.54 6.13 2.02
N TRP A 307 -12.79 6.21 0.71
CA TRP A 307 -11.81 6.01 -0.35
C TRP A 307 -12.08 6.89 -1.56
N ASN A 308 -11.36 6.69 -2.66
CA ASN A 308 -11.62 7.37 -3.94
C ASN A 308 -12.11 6.40 -5.02
N TYR A 309 -12.04 5.11 -4.73
CA TYR A 309 -12.49 4.05 -5.62
C TYR A 309 -13.03 2.88 -4.80
N PHE A 310 -14.05 2.21 -5.32
CA PHE A 310 -14.53 0.89 -4.92
C PHE A 310 -14.68 0.02 -6.16
N GLN A 311 -14.52 -1.30 -6.03
CA GLN A 311 -14.70 -2.24 -7.15
C GLN A 311 -16.07 -2.07 -7.84
N THR A 312 -17.07 -1.64 -7.10
CA THR A 312 -18.45 -1.39 -7.58
C THR A 312 -18.63 -0.08 -8.33
N THR A 313 -17.59 0.76 -8.45
CA THR A 313 -17.67 2.01 -9.22
C THR A 313 -18.10 1.74 -10.67
N ASP A 314 -19.19 2.33 -11.09
CA ASP A 314 -19.80 2.07 -12.41
C ASP A 314 -19.18 2.97 -13.49
N THR A 315 -18.09 2.49 -14.10
CA THR A 315 -17.48 3.09 -15.28
C THR A 315 -17.03 2.00 -16.27
N PRO A 316 -17.03 2.26 -17.58
CA PRO A 316 -16.49 1.31 -18.56
C PRO A 316 -15.00 0.98 -18.33
N ALA A 317 -14.21 1.94 -17.86
CA ALA A 317 -12.81 1.74 -17.53
C ALA A 317 -12.65 0.78 -16.35
N ASN A 318 -13.51 0.91 -15.32
CA ASN A 318 -13.52 0.01 -14.18
C ASN A 318 -13.85 -1.43 -14.58
N LYS A 319 -14.91 -1.61 -15.36
CA LYS A 319 -15.28 -2.97 -15.82
C LYS A 319 -14.09 -3.66 -16.50
N LYS A 320 -13.43 -2.95 -17.44
CA LYS A 320 -12.24 -3.48 -18.13
C LYS A 320 -11.12 -3.84 -17.15
N PHE A 321 -10.84 -2.98 -16.18
CA PHE A 321 -9.78 -3.18 -15.19
C PHE A 321 -10.08 -4.39 -14.29
N VAL A 322 -11.30 -4.47 -13.73
CA VAL A 322 -11.71 -5.58 -12.85
C VAL A 322 -11.66 -6.91 -13.61
N ASP A 323 -12.18 -6.94 -14.85
CA ASP A 323 -12.16 -8.15 -15.68
C ASP A 323 -10.73 -8.60 -15.98
N ALA A 324 -9.84 -7.68 -16.36
CA ALA A 324 -8.42 -7.98 -16.63
C ALA A 324 -7.66 -8.44 -15.38
N TYR A 325 -7.90 -7.78 -14.25
CA TYR A 325 -7.27 -8.14 -12.98
C TYR A 325 -7.67 -9.55 -12.54
N LYS A 326 -8.97 -9.84 -12.55
CA LYS A 326 -9.51 -11.16 -12.19
C LYS A 326 -9.10 -12.26 -13.16
N ALA A 327 -9.06 -11.97 -14.46
CA ALA A 327 -8.60 -12.93 -15.47
C ALA A 327 -7.13 -13.33 -15.25
N LYS A 328 -6.29 -12.40 -14.78
CA LYS A 328 -4.87 -12.67 -14.58
C LYS A 328 -4.56 -13.28 -13.21
N PHE A 329 -5.20 -12.80 -12.15
CA PHE A 329 -4.83 -13.16 -10.78
C PHE A 329 -5.83 -14.07 -10.06
N GLY A 330 -6.97 -14.35 -10.67
CA GLY A 330 -7.99 -15.24 -10.15
C GLY A 330 -9.36 -14.58 -9.98
N SER A 331 -10.42 -15.33 -10.27
CA SER A 331 -11.80 -14.83 -10.26
C SER A 331 -12.29 -14.39 -8.87
N ASN A 332 -11.69 -14.89 -7.81
CA ASN A 332 -11.98 -14.56 -6.42
C ASN A 332 -11.21 -13.33 -5.90
N ARG A 333 -10.34 -12.71 -6.73
CA ARG A 333 -9.63 -11.48 -6.39
C ARG A 333 -10.56 -10.28 -6.49
N VAL A 334 -10.26 -9.27 -5.69
CA VAL A 334 -10.97 -8.00 -5.67
C VAL A 334 -10.03 -6.85 -6.04
N THR A 335 -10.61 -5.71 -6.38
CA THR A 335 -9.88 -4.46 -6.59
C THR A 335 -10.36 -3.41 -5.59
N ASP A 336 -9.48 -2.50 -5.21
CA ASP A 336 -9.74 -1.41 -4.27
C ASP A 336 -8.94 -0.15 -4.63
N ASP A 337 -9.05 0.92 -3.84
CA ASP A 337 -8.42 2.21 -4.15
C ASP A 337 -6.89 2.12 -4.29
N PRO A 338 -6.10 1.51 -3.35
CA PRO A 338 -4.67 1.38 -3.53
C PRO A 338 -4.27 0.50 -4.74
N ILE A 339 -5.06 -0.53 -5.02
CA ILE A 339 -4.87 -1.41 -6.20
C ILE A 339 -5.09 -0.59 -7.49
N GLU A 340 -6.16 0.21 -7.54
CA GLU A 340 -6.45 1.13 -8.65
C GLU A 340 -5.34 2.17 -8.80
N ALA A 341 -4.89 2.77 -7.70
CA ALA A 341 -3.85 3.79 -7.71
C ALA A 341 -2.48 3.23 -8.15
N GLY A 342 -2.16 2.00 -7.77
CA GLY A 342 -1.01 1.26 -8.28
C GLY A 342 -1.07 1.03 -9.79
N TYR A 343 -2.26 0.69 -10.30
CA TYR A 343 -2.48 0.48 -11.73
C TYR A 343 -2.35 1.77 -12.51
N PHE A 344 -3.14 2.81 -12.22
CA PHE A 344 -3.11 4.04 -13.00
C PHE A 344 -1.83 4.85 -12.81
N GLY A 345 -1.14 4.70 -11.68
CA GLY A 345 0.16 5.33 -11.43
C GLY A 345 1.19 4.99 -12.49
N VAL A 346 1.21 3.72 -12.97
CA VAL A 346 2.10 3.29 -14.06
C VAL A 346 1.74 4.00 -15.37
N TYR A 347 0.46 4.14 -15.68
CA TYR A 347 0.01 4.86 -16.89
C TYR A 347 0.33 6.35 -16.85
N LEU A 348 0.15 7.00 -15.69
CA LEU A 348 0.52 8.41 -15.52
C LEU A 348 2.03 8.60 -15.71
N TRP A 349 2.86 7.73 -15.11
CA TRP A 349 4.30 7.74 -15.32
C TRP A 349 4.66 7.52 -16.79
N ALA A 350 4.07 6.52 -17.44
CA ALA A 350 4.34 6.22 -18.84
C ALA A 350 4.00 7.42 -19.75
N LYS A 351 2.83 8.05 -19.57
CA LYS A 351 2.44 9.28 -20.28
C LYS A 351 3.42 10.44 -20.04
N ALA A 352 3.89 10.59 -18.79
CA ALA A 352 4.85 11.64 -18.44
C ALA A 352 6.22 11.40 -19.12
N VAL A 353 6.68 10.15 -19.16
CA VAL A 353 7.93 9.75 -19.84
C VAL A 353 7.83 9.93 -21.35
N GLU A 354 6.73 9.52 -21.97
CA GLU A 354 6.48 9.74 -23.41
C GLU A 354 6.50 11.23 -23.75
N LYS A 355 5.78 12.05 -22.99
CA LYS A 355 5.75 13.51 -23.17
C LYS A 355 7.12 14.16 -22.94
N ALA A 356 7.91 13.64 -21.99
CA ALA A 356 9.25 14.12 -21.68
C ALA A 356 10.31 13.66 -22.71
N GLY A 357 10.05 12.58 -23.46
CA GLY A 357 11.04 11.89 -24.29
C GLY A 357 12.22 11.32 -23.48
N SER A 358 12.04 11.11 -22.17
CA SER A 358 13.12 10.78 -21.24
C SER A 358 12.57 10.21 -19.94
N THR A 359 13.38 9.37 -19.26
CA THR A 359 13.12 8.89 -17.89
C THR A 359 13.78 9.76 -16.80
N ASP A 360 14.46 10.85 -17.19
CA ASP A 360 15.08 11.80 -16.24
C ASP A 360 14.04 12.44 -15.33
N LEU A 361 14.31 12.45 -14.01
CA LEU A 361 13.39 12.94 -12.98
C LEU A 361 12.90 14.38 -13.29
N ALA A 362 13.81 15.29 -13.62
CA ALA A 362 13.45 16.70 -13.80
C ALA A 362 12.57 16.88 -15.04
N LYS A 363 12.88 16.16 -16.13
CA LYS A 363 12.10 16.18 -17.38
C LYS A 363 10.73 15.54 -17.17
N VAL A 364 10.67 14.38 -16.53
CA VAL A 364 9.40 13.68 -16.21
C VAL A 364 8.52 14.57 -15.32
N LYS A 365 9.08 15.15 -14.26
CA LYS A 365 8.36 16.05 -13.35
C LYS A 365 7.79 17.27 -14.06
N ALA A 366 8.55 17.88 -14.97
CA ALA A 366 8.07 19.01 -15.76
C ALA A 366 6.94 18.60 -16.71
N ALA A 367 7.09 17.46 -17.39
CA ALA A 367 6.12 16.93 -18.33
C ALA A 367 4.84 16.41 -17.67
N ALA A 368 4.92 15.89 -16.43
CA ALA A 368 3.81 15.30 -15.70
C ALA A 368 2.70 16.28 -15.34
N LYS A 369 3.02 17.57 -15.23
CA LYS A 369 2.06 18.60 -14.83
C LYS A 369 0.83 18.62 -15.74
N GLY A 370 -0.35 18.45 -15.11
CA GLY A 370 -1.63 18.49 -15.79
C GLY A 370 -1.94 17.25 -16.65
N ILE A 371 -1.14 16.19 -16.59
CA ILE A 371 -1.46 14.93 -17.27
C ILE A 371 -2.72 14.34 -16.67
N GLU A 372 -3.64 13.95 -17.55
CA GLU A 372 -4.89 13.29 -17.22
C GLU A 372 -4.89 11.82 -17.68
N PHE A 373 -5.59 10.99 -16.92
CA PHE A 373 -5.85 9.60 -17.28
C PHE A 373 -7.28 9.21 -16.87
N ALA A 374 -7.99 8.53 -17.78
CA ALA A 374 -9.29 7.94 -17.48
C ALA A 374 -9.07 6.65 -16.68
N ALA A 375 -8.92 6.81 -15.36
CA ALA A 375 -8.70 5.71 -14.43
C ALA A 375 -10.02 4.95 -14.16
N PRO A 376 -9.96 3.72 -13.60
CA PRO A 376 -11.14 2.95 -13.22
C PRO A 376 -12.14 3.73 -12.37
N GLY A 377 -11.68 4.47 -11.36
CA GLY A 377 -12.51 5.29 -10.47
C GLY A 377 -13.01 6.60 -11.06
N GLY A 378 -12.59 6.94 -12.29
CA GLY A 378 -12.87 8.21 -12.97
C GLY A 378 -11.59 8.91 -13.42
N THR A 379 -11.74 10.07 -14.04
CA THR A 379 -10.57 10.83 -14.51
C THR A 379 -9.74 11.34 -13.34
N VAL A 380 -8.45 11.03 -13.36
CA VAL A 380 -7.44 11.58 -12.46
C VAL A 380 -6.53 12.56 -13.21
N LYS A 381 -6.02 13.58 -12.51
CA LYS A 381 -5.15 14.60 -13.08
C LYS A 381 -4.01 14.91 -12.14
N ILE A 382 -2.78 14.94 -12.64
CA ILE A 382 -1.62 15.35 -11.86
C ILE A 382 -1.67 16.85 -11.63
N HIS A 383 -1.65 17.27 -10.36
CA HIS A 383 -1.66 18.69 -10.00
C HIS A 383 -0.39 19.42 -10.49
N GLY A 384 -0.56 20.67 -10.86
CA GLY A 384 0.49 21.44 -11.53
C GLY A 384 1.73 21.76 -10.69
N THR A 385 1.65 21.69 -9.37
CA THR A 385 2.72 22.15 -8.45
C THR A 385 3.18 21.12 -7.43
N ASN A 386 2.27 20.25 -6.90
CA ASN A 386 2.56 19.41 -5.75
C ASN A 386 2.65 17.91 -6.04
N GLN A 387 2.56 17.48 -7.31
CA GLN A 387 2.70 16.09 -7.77
C GLN A 387 1.66 15.11 -7.18
N HIS A 388 0.58 15.61 -6.63
CA HIS A 388 -0.59 14.82 -6.24
C HIS A 388 -1.58 14.70 -7.39
N VAL A 389 -2.59 13.86 -7.24
CA VAL A 389 -3.65 13.70 -8.24
C VAL A 389 -5.00 14.15 -7.70
N SER A 390 -5.83 14.77 -8.56
CA SER A 390 -7.23 15.00 -8.25
C SER A 390 -7.99 13.67 -8.33
N LYS A 391 -8.88 13.40 -7.37
CA LYS A 391 -9.67 12.15 -7.25
C LYS A 391 -11.09 12.44 -6.76
N THR A 392 -12.06 11.64 -7.18
CA THR A 392 -13.42 11.67 -6.62
C THR A 392 -13.41 10.98 -5.27
N VAL A 393 -13.92 11.64 -4.22
CA VAL A 393 -14.03 11.06 -2.88
C VAL A 393 -15.31 10.25 -2.78
N ARG A 394 -15.25 9.10 -2.11
CA ARG A 394 -16.38 8.18 -1.91
C ARG A 394 -16.46 7.68 -0.48
N ILE A 395 -17.66 7.48 0.01
CA ILE A 395 -17.95 6.72 1.23
C ILE A 395 -18.71 5.49 0.81
N GLY A 396 -18.21 4.32 1.19
CA GLY A 396 -18.81 3.04 0.91
C GLY A 396 -19.28 2.35 2.18
N LYS A 397 -20.33 1.55 2.06
CA LYS A 397 -20.88 0.69 3.11
C LYS A 397 -20.67 -0.76 2.72
N VAL A 398 -20.07 -1.55 3.59
CA VAL A 398 -19.75 -2.95 3.32
C VAL A 398 -21.01 -3.79 3.15
N ARG A 399 -21.07 -4.56 2.06
CA ARG A 399 -22.14 -5.50 1.69
C ARG A 399 -21.83 -6.91 2.22
N ALA A 400 -22.84 -7.78 2.15
CA ALA A 400 -22.71 -9.17 2.55
C ALA A 400 -21.73 -10.00 1.69
N ASP A 401 -21.52 -9.58 0.43
CA ASP A 401 -20.55 -10.19 -0.48
C ASP A 401 -19.11 -9.66 -0.34
N GLY A 402 -18.89 -8.73 0.61
CA GLY A 402 -17.60 -8.13 0.89
C GLY A 402 -17.21 -6.96 -0.02
N LEU A 403 -18.09 -6.56 -0.93
CA LEU A 403 -17.95 -5.35 -1.72
C LEU A 403 -18.60 -4.16 -1.01
N PHE A 404 -18.58 -2.98 -1.64
CA PHE A 404 -19.14 -1.77 -1.06
C PHE A 404 -20.30 -1.23 -1.89
N ASP A 405 -21.37 -0.77 -1.22
CA ASP A 405 -22.33 0.15 -1.80
C ASP A 405 -21.82 1.57 -1.58
N GLU A 406 -21.67 2.35 -2.63
CA GLU A 406 -21.34 3.76 -2.54
C GLU A 406 -22.56 4.51 -1.96
N VAL A 407 -22.41 5.05 -0.74
CA VAL A 407 -23.49 5.77 -0.04
C VAL A 407 -23.36 7.29 -0.15
N TRP A 408 -22.19 7.76 -0.53
CA TRP A 408 -21.90 9.17 -0.78
C TRP A 408 -20.67 9.33 -1.67
N ASN A 409 -20.67 10.38 -2.51
CA ASN A 409 -19.48 10.80 -3.23
C ASN A 409 -19.43 12.33 -3.38
N SER A 410 -18.28 12.86 -3.78
CA SER A 410 -18.05 14.29 -3.99
C SER A 410 -18.66 14.84 -5.29
N GLY A 411 -19.23 14.02 -6.15
CA GLY A 411 -19.81 14.37 -7.45
C GLY A 411 -18.79 14.73 -8.54
N LYS A 412 -17.60 15.17 -8.15
CA LYS A 412 -16.50 15.55 -9.03
C LYS A 412 -15.15 15.30 -8.36
N PRO A 413 -14.05 15.20 -9.15
CA PRO A 413 -12.71 15.14 -8.57
C PRO A 413 -12.43 16.34 -7.66
N VAL A 414 -11.85 16.06 -6.51
CA VAL A 414 -11.39 17.03 -5.52
C VAL A 414 -9.91 17.31 -5.78
N GLU A 415 -9.52 18.57 -5.88
CA GLU A 415 -8.12 18.96 -5.99
C GLU A 415 -7.38 18.67 -4.69
N PRO A 416 -6.13 18.15 -4.76
CA PRO A 416 -5.36 17.81 -3.57
C PRO A 416 -4.88 19.05 -2.80
N ASP A 417 -5.14 19.08 -1.51
CA ASP A 417 -4.62 20.05 -0.55
C ASP A 417 -3.85 19.32 0.57
N PRO A 418 -2.61 18.86 0.28
CA PRO A 418 -1.84 18.05 1.23
C PRO A 418 -1.49 18.79 2.52
N PHE A 419 -1.45 20.12 2.52
CA PHE A 419 -1.16 20.94 3.70
C PHE A 419 -2.40 21.52 4.36
N LEU A 420 -3.60 21.16 3.88
CA LEU A 420 -4.89 21.66 4.37
C LEU A 420 -4.95 23.19 4.43
N GLU A 421 -4.37 23.85 3.41
CA GLU A 421 -4.28 25.31 3.36
C GLU A 421 -5.66 25.98 3.24
N SER A 422 -6.60 25.28 2.63
CA SER A 422 -7.99 25.72 2.45
C SER A 422 -8.82 25.68 3.75
N TYR A 423 -8.27 25.12 4.84
CA TYR A 423 -9.01 24.89 6.09
C TYR A 423 -8.44 25.74 7.22
N SER A 424 -9.20 26.73 7.69
CA SER A 424 -8.78 27.63 8.78
C SER A 424 -8.50 26.90 10.09
N TRP A 425 -9.26 25.84 10.38
CA TRP A 425 -9.08 25.01 11.58
C TRP A 425 -7.78 24.20 11.59
N ALA A 426 -7.16 23.99 10.43
CA ALA A 426 -5.89 23.26 10.30
C ALA A 426 -4.65 24.15 10.52
N ALA A 427 -4.79 25.42 10.82
CA ALA A 427 -3.68 26.38 10.91
C ALA A 427 -2.57 25.97 11.91
N SER A 428 -2.92 25.24 12.98
CA SER A 428 -1.95 24.74 13.97
C SER A 428 -1.05 23.61 13.44
N LEU A 429 -1.48 22.86 12.43
CA LEU A 429 -0.68 21.79 11.81
C LEU A 429 0.52 22.34 11.04
N LYS A 430 0.45 23.58 10.56
CA LYS A 430 1.52 24.23 9.77
C LYS A 430 2.73 24.66 10.63
N LYS A 431 2.61 24.61 11.95
CA LYS A 431 3.64 25.03 12.90
C LYS A 431 4.49 23.87 13.45
N LYS A 432 4.14 22.64 13.09
CA LYS A 432 4.87 21.43 13.46
C LYS A 432 5.74 20.94 12.29
#